data_25d4d8cfb81dab60855b817d8532a967
#
_entry.id   25d4d8cfb81dab60855b817d8532a967
#
_cell.length_a   1.000
_cell.length_b   1.000
_cell.length_c   1.000
_cell.angle_alpha   90.00
_cell.angle_beta   90.00
_cell.angle_gamma   90.00
#
_symmetry.space_group_name_H-M   'P 1'
#
loop_
_entity.id
_entity.type
_entity.pdbx_description
1 polymer ?
#
loop_
_entity_poly.entity_id
_entity_poly.type
_entity_poly.pdbx_seq_one_letter_code
_entity_poly.pdbx_strand_id
1 'polypeptide(L)'
;MENLKDEFKQTEKMLYDYKYIDSKINILQFKLEKLRDDITVSGLDYSKDKISSTNSFNSVVENETITRDSGEIKTIEQEIKDLQYQKKLIDMSLPLLEEEEQQLVKLRYFSKDKKTWVNIAAEMNMTSDNCIKIRRRIIDKLQSYLI
;
A
#
# COMPACT_ATOMS: atom_id res chain seq x y z
N MET A 1 7.55 -5.48 -26.67
CA MET A 1 8.41 -6.36 -25.83
C MET A 1 8.90 -5.71 -24.54
N GLU A 2 9.26 -4.44 -24.54
CA GLU A 2 9.60 -3.73 -23.29
C GLU A 2 8.43 -3.67 -22.30
N ASN A 3 7.23 -3.35 -22.76
CA ASN A 3 6.04 -3.27 -21.92
C ASN A 3 5.74 -4.55 -21.14
N LEU A 4 5.88 -5.72 -21.78
CA LEU A 4 5.59 -7.01 -21.12
C LEU A 4 6.58 -7.34 -20.00
N LYS A 5 7.85 -6.96 -20.17
CA LYS A 5 8.86 -7.15 -19.12
C LYS A 5 8.63 -6.19 -17.94
N ASP A 6 8.18 -5.00 -18.22
CA ASP A 6 7.90 -4.00 -17.20
C ASP A 6 6.64 -4.37 -16.41
N GLU A 7 5.60 -4.85 -17.07
CA GLU A 7 4.38 -5.36 -16.43
C GLU A 7 4.66 -6.57 -15.54
N PHE A 8 5.52 -7.49 -16.00
CA PHE A 8 5.96 -8.63 -15.20
C PHE A 8 6.65 -8.19 -13.91
N LYS A 9 7.62 -7.28 -14.04
CA LYS A 9 8.35 -6.73 -12.88
C LYS A 9 7.44 -5.95 -11.93
N GLN A 10 6.49 -5.21 -12.48
CA GLN A 10 5.53 -4.46 -11.69
C GLN A 10 4.61 -5.38 -10.91
N THR A 11 4.11 -6.43 -11.54
CA THR A 11 3.28 -7.45 -10.88
C THR A 11 4.05 -8.15 -9.75
N GLU A 12 5.29 -8.54 -10.03
CA GLU A 12 6.16 -9.17 -9.04
C GLU A 12 6.45 -8.23 -7.86
N LYS A 13 6.70 -6.97 -8.14
CA LYS A 13 6.90 -5.95 -7.12
C LYS A 13 5.67 -5.80 -6.23
N MET A 14 4.48 -5.80 -6.80
CA MET A 14 3.23 -5.73 -6.04
C MET A 14 3.10 -6.90 -5.05
N LEU A 15 3.51 -8.09 -5.45
CA LEU A 15 3.50 -9.27 -4.57
C LEU A 15 4.54 -9.14 -3.43
N TYR A 16 5.74 -8.65 -3.72
CA TYR A 16 6.75 -8.39 -2.69
C TYR A 16 6.31 -7.31 -1.70
N ASP A 17 5.64 -6.28 -2.18
CA ASP A 17 5.16 -5.17 -1.35
C ASP A 17 3.96 -5.56 -0.48
N TYR A 18 3.24 -6.62 -0.82
CA TYR A 18 2.03 -7.06 -0.12
C TYR A 18 2.24 -7.21 1.39
N LYS A 19 3.35 -7.82 1.82
CA LYS A 19 3.64 -8.04 3.24
C LYS A 19 3.84 -6.74 4.04
N TYR A 20 4.10 -5.64 3.37
CA TYR A 20 4.32 -4.33 4.01
C TYR A 20 3.09 -3.42 3.96
N ILE A 21 2.04 -3.80 3.23
CA ILE A 21 0.87 -2.94 3.02
C ILE A 21 0.21 -2.57 4.35
N ASP A 22 -0.02 -3.53 5.23
CA ASP A 22 -0.65 -3.27 6.53
C ASP A 22 0.17 -2.31 7.38
N SER A 23 1.48 -2.47 7.42
CA SER A 23 2.37 -1.56 8.13
C SER A 23 2.34 -0.16 7.56
N LYS A 24 2.34 -0.03 6.24
CA LYS A 24 2.22 1.27 5.56
C LYS A 24 0.90 1.96 5.88
N ILE A 25 -0.20 1.20 5.85
CA ILE A 25 -1.54 1.72 6.21
C ILE A 25 -1.54 2.21 7.66
N ASN A 26 -1.00 1.43 8.58
CA ASN A 26 -0.94 1.81 9.99
C ASN A 26 -0.14 3.09 10.21
N ILE A 27 0.99 3.24 9.53
CA ILE A 27 1.81 4.47 9.59
C ILE A 27 1.02 5.67 9.07
N LEU A 28 0.34 5.52 7.93
CA LEU A 28 -0.46 6.59 7.35
C LEU A 28 -1.65 6.96 8.21
N GLN A 29 -2.32 5.98 8.82
CA GLN A 29 -3.42 6.22 9.76
C GLN A 29 -2.94 6.97 11.00
N PHE A 30 -1.78 6.62 11.54
CA PHE A 30 -1.19 7.33 12.66
C PHE A 30 -0.88 8.80 12.31
N LYS A 31 -0.30 9.03 11.14
CA LYS A 31 -0.05 10.39 10.64
C LYS A 31 -1.34 11.18 10.45
N LEU A 32 -2.37 10.51 9.94
CA LEU A 32 -3.68 11.10 9.70
C LEU A 32 -4.34 11.55 11.02
N GLU A 33 -4.28 10.71 12.05
CA GLU A 33 -4.80 11.04 13.39
C GLU A 33 -4.12 12.29 13.95
N LYS A 34 -2.79 12.36 13.82
CA LYS A 34 -2.04 13.51 14.29
C LYS A 34 -2.46 14.80 13.56
N LEU A 35 -2.60 14.75 12.24
CA LEU A 35 -3.03 15.91 11.45
C LEU A 35 -4.45 16.35 11.82
N ARG A 36 -5.36 15.41 12.05
CA ARG A 36 -6.73 15.70 12.48
C ARG A 36 -6.77 16.32 13.88
N ASP A 37 -5.97 15.82 14.80
CA ASP A 37 -5.86 16.39 16.14
C ASP A 37 -5.33 17.81 16.11
N ASP A 38 -4.30 18.09 15.31
CA ASP A 38 -3.73 19.42 15.13
C ASP A 38 -4.78 20.40 14.56
N ILE A 39 -5.57 19.96 13.60
CA ILE A 39 -6.67 20.78 13.03
C ILE A 39 -7.78 21.01 14.04
N THR A 40 -8.13 20.01 14.83
CA THR A 40 -9.15 20.12 15.88
C THR A 40 -8.72 21.11 16.95
N VAL A 41 -7.47 21.10 17.36
CA VAL A 41 -6.90 22.07 18.32
C VAL A 41 -6.94 23.48 17.71
N SER A 42 -6.54 23.66 16.47
CA SER A 42 -6.64 24.92 15.74
C SER A 42 -8.10 25.38 15.59
N GLY A 43 -9.02 24.45 15.34
CA GLY A 43 -10.45 24.71 15.25
C GLY A 43 -11.08 25.14 16.57
N LEU A 44 -10.62 24.62 17.71
CA LEU A 44 -11.06 25.03 19.03
C LEU A 44 -10.59 26.47 19.36
N ASP A 45 -9.38 26.84 19.00
CA ASP A 45 -8.87 28.18 19.13
C ASP A 45 -9.61 29.16 18.21
N TYR A 46 -9.98 28.69 17.02
CA TYR A 46 -10.76 29.46 16.04
C TYR A 46 -12.17 29.78 16.55
N SER A 47 -12.80 28.89 17.32
CA SER A 47 -14.11 29.11 17.90
C SER A 47 -14.09 30.12 19.03
N LYS A 48 -12.97 30.33 19.71
CA LYS A 48 -12.77 31.35 20.73
C LYS A 48 -12.55 32.74 20.12
N ASP A 49 -11.96 32.83 18.94
CA ASP A 49 -11.66 34.10 18.26
C ASP A 49 -12.87 34.70 17.55
N LYS A 50 -13.98 33.98 17.44
CA LYS A 50 -15.24 34.55 16.90
C LYS A 50 -15.84 35.66 17.75
N ILE A 51 -15.32 35.88 18.94
CA ILE A 51 -15.79 36.89 19.88
C ILE A 51 -15.07 38.23 19.69
N SER A 52 -13.92 38.28 19.00
CA SER A 52 -13.18 39.50 18.70
C SER A 52 -13.21 39.79 17.21
N SER A 53 -14.09 40.70 16.83
CA SER A 53 -14.37 41.10 15.46
C SER A 53 -13.30 42.00 14.80
N THR A 54 -12.04 42.00 15.28
CA THR A 54 -11.03 42.94 14.84
C THR A 54 -9.77 42.40 14.21
N ASN A 55 -9.69 41.10 13.93
CA ASN A 55 -8.47 40.53 13.33
C ASN A 55 -8.74 39.83 11.99
N SER A 56 -9.02 40.60 10.95
CA SER A 56 -9.10 40.07 9.58
C SER A 56 -7.74 39.70 8.97
N PHE A 57 -6.63 40.08 9.59
CA PHE A 57 -5.28 39.79 9.07
C PHE A 57 -4.75 38.40 9.43
N ASN A 58 -5.15 37.79 10.55
CA ASN A 58 -4.73 36.47 10.95
C ASN A 58 -5.51 35.37 10.23
N SER A 59 -6.66 35.68 9.66
CA SER A 59 -7.53 34.71 9.01
C SER A 59 -6.98 34.15 7.68
N VAL A 60 -6.16 34.89 6.96
CA VAL A 60 -5.63 34.46 5.65
C VAL A 60 -4.52 33.45 5.81
N VAL A 61 -3.59 33.65 6.77
CA VAL A 61 -2.50 32.71 7.04
C VAL A 61 -3.03 31.44 7.69
N GLU A 62 -3.97 31.55 8.61
CA GLU A 62 -4.64 30.40 9.23
C GLU A 62 -5.45 29.60 8.21
N ASN A 63 -6.16 30.26 7.30
CA ASN A 63 -6.90 29.60 6.23
C ASN A 63 -5.97 28.89 5.24
N GLU A 64 -4.81 29.46 4.91
CA GLU A 64 -3.81 28.79 4.07
C GLU A 64 -3.23 27.55 4.76
N THR A 65 -2.95 27.61 6.05
CA THR A 65 -2.46 26.48 6.84
C THR A 65 -3.52 25.38 6.96
N ILE A 66 -4.77 25.74 7.24
CA ILE A 66 -5.90 24.80 7.30
C ILE A 66 -6.14 24.16 5.93
N THR A 67 -6.06 24.91 4.85
CA THR A 67 -6.22 24.41 3.48
C THR A 67 -5.08 23.47 3.12
N ARG A 68 -3.85 23.79 3.51
CA ARG A 68 -2.68 22.94 3.29
C ARG A 68 -2.78 21.63 4.06
N ASP A 69 -3.12 21.67 5.35
CA ASP A 69 -3.32 20.51 6.20
C ASP A 69 -4.49 19.64 5.71
N SER A 70 -5.57 20.28 5.26
CA SER A 70 -6.72 19.62 4.64
C SER A 70 -6.34 18.93 3.33
N GLY A 71 -5.47 19.54 2.50
CA GLY A 71 -4.93 18.92 1.30
C GLY A 71 -4.04 17.74 1.61
N GLU A 72 -3.20 17.83 2.63
CA GLU A 72 -2.34 16.77 3.10
C GLU A 72 -3.16 15.58 3.65
N ILE A 73 -4.22 15.86 4.41
CA ILE A 73 -5.17 14.84 4.89
C ILE A 73 -5.79 14.08 3.72
N LYS A 74 -6.27 14.76 2.70
CA LYS A 74 -6.86 14.14 1.52
C LYS A 74 -5.87 13.25 0.78
N THR A 75 -4.62 13.69 0.67
CA THR A 75 -3.55 12.92 0.05
C THR A 75 -3.29 11.63 0.81
N ILE A 76 -3.18 11.69 2.14
CA ILE A 76 -2.96 10.52 2.99
C ILE A 76 -4.16 9.57 2.93
N GLU A 77 -5.38 10.09 3.00
CA GLU A 77 -6.60 9.27 2.87
C GLU A 77 -6.63 8.53 1.54
N GLN A 78 -6.23 9.20 0.45
CA GLN A 78 -6.18 8.57 -0.87
C GLN A 78 -5.11 7.48 -0.94
N GLU A 79 -3.93 7.71 -0.38
CA GLU A 79 -2.88 6.70 -0.29
C GLU A 79 -3.34 5.46 0.49
N ILE A 80 -4.03 5.65 1.60
CA ILE A 80 -4.61 4.54 2.39
C ILE A 80 -5.60 3.74 1.54
N LYS A 81 -6.49 4.42 0.83
CA LYS A 81 -7.47 3.77 -0.05
C LYS A 81 -6.80 2.98 -1.17
N ASP A 82 -5.76 3.54 -1.76
CA ASP A 82 -5.01 2.88 -2.84
C ASP A 82 -4.32 1.61 -2.33
N LEU A 83 -3.72 1.67 -1.15
CA LEU A 83 -3.08 0.52 -0.52
C LEU A 83 -4.11 -0.55 -0.12
N GLN A 84 -5.25 -0.16 0.43
CA GLN A 84 -6.35 -1.07 0.75
C GLN A 84 -6.89 -1.75 -0.50
N TYR A 85 -7.05 -1.00 -1.57
CA TYR A 85 -7.48 -1.51 -2.87
C TYR A 85 -6.48 -2.54 -3.42
N GLN A 86 -5.20 -2.20 -3.40
CA GLN A 86 -4.14 -3.08 -3.88
C GLN A 86 -4.10 -4.39 -3.08
N LYS A 87 -4.19 -4.31 -1.76
CA LYS A 87 -4.22 -5.49 -0.89
C LYS A 87 -5.43 -6.37 -1.19
N LYS A 88 -6.61 -5.77 -1.28
CA LYS A 88 -7.84 -6.49 -1.58
C LYS A 88 -7.79 -7.17 -2.95
N LEU A 89 -7.23 -6.48 -3.94
CA LEU A 89 -7.09 -7.02 -5.28
C LEU A 89 -6.18 -8.25 -5.29
N ILE A 90 -5.07 -8.22 -4.57
CA ILE A 90 -4.18 -9.37 -4.41
C ILE A 90 -4.89 -10.50 -3.66
N ASP A 91 -5.54 -10.20 -2.53
CA ASP A 91 -6.28 -11.20 -1.74
C ASP A 91 -7.35 -11.91 -2.57
N MET A 92 -8.05 -11.19 -3.42
CA MET A 92 -9.08 -11.74 -4.29
C MET A 92 -8.51 -12.54 -5.47
N SER A 93 -7.29 -12.25 -5.89
CA SER A 93 -6.64 -12.94 -7.00
C SER A 93 -6.00 -14.26 -6.59
N LEU A 94 -5.59 -14.42 -5.34
CA LEU A 94 -4.92 -15.62 -4.84
C LEU A 94 -5.76 -16.90 -5.02
N PRO A 95 -7.07 -16.91 -4.79
CA PRO A 95 -7.88 -18.11 -5.02
C PRO A 95 -7.93 -18.59 -6.48
N LEU A 96 -7.52 -17.75 -7.42
CA LEU A 96 -7.43 -18.12 -8.84
C LEU A 96 -6.20 -18.96 -9.15
N LEU A 97 -5.26 -19.01 -8.22
CA LEU A 97 -4.04 -19.81 -8.34
C LEU A 97 -4.28 -21.22 -7.82
N GLU A 98 -3.55 -22.18 -8.39
CA GLU A 98 -3.51 -23.55 -7.88
C GLU A 98 -2.84 -23.57 -6.49
N GLU A 99 -3.09 -24.65 -5.73
CA GLU A 99 -2.54 -24.81 -4.38
C GLU A 99 -1.01 -24.72 -4.35
N GLU A 100 -0.35 -25.35 -5.30
CA GLU A 100 1.10 -25.30 -5.46
C GLU A 100 1.60 -23.89 -5.75
N GLU A 101 0.90 -23.17 -6.60
CA GLU A 101 1.20 -21.78 -6.93
C GLU A 101 1.01 -20.85 -5.72
N GLN A 102 -0.05 -21.03 -4.96
CA GLN A 102 -0.29 -20.29 -3.72
C GLN A 102 0.81 -20.54 -2.68
N GLN A 103 1.26 -21.78 -2.56
CA GLN A 103 2.36 -22.13 -1.65
C GLN A 103 3.64 -21.40 -2.04
N LEU A 104 3.98 -21.36 -3.32
CA LEU A 104 5.15 -20.64 -3.81
C LEU A 104 5.05 -19.14 -3.53
N VAL A 105 3.89 -18.53 -3.74
CA VAL A 105 3.66 -17.11 -3.42
C VAL A 105 3.92 -16.84 -1.94
N LYS A 106 3.40 -17.67 -1.05
CA LYS A 106 3.61 -17.54 0.40
C LYS A 106 5.09 -17.64 0.77
N LEU A 107 5.78 -18.61 0.21
CA LEU A 107 7.19 -18.85 0.52
C LEU A 107 8.12 -17.78 -0.04
N ARG A 108 7.87 -17.30 -1.25
CA ARG A 108 8.75 -16.35 -1.93
C ARG A 108 8.41 -14.90 -1.60
N TYR A 109 7.15 -14.53 -1.68
CA TYR A 109 6.72 -13.12 -1.63
C TYR A 109 6.21 -12.68 -0.25
N PHE A 110 5.52 -13.56 0.47
CA PHE A 110 4.86 -13.21 1.73
C PHE A 110 5.66 -13.58 2.97
N SER A 111 6.72 -14.35 2.82
CA SER A 111 7.59 -14.70 3.93
C SER A 111 8.40 -13.49 4.40
N LYS A 112 8.57 -13.32 5.72
CA LYS A 112 9.39 -12.26 6.29
C LYS A 112 10.86 -12.40 5.90
N ASP A 113 11.35 -13.64 5.85
CA ASP A 113 12.71 -13.94 5.45
C ASP A 113 12.79 -14.15 3.94
N LYS A 114 13.78 -13.51 3.33
CA LYS A 114 14.02 -13.66 1.89
C LYS A 114 14.60 -15.05 1.62
N LYS A 115 13.75 -15.99 1.23
CA LYS A 115 14.15 -17.34 0.88
C LYS A 115 14.75 -17.40 -0.52
N THR A 116 15.83 -18.16 -0.68
CA THR A 116 16.42 -18.42 -1.99
C THR A 116 15.57 -19.44 -2.75
N TRP A 117 15.72 -19.49 -4.06
CA TRP A 117 15.03 -20.49 -4.88
C TRP A 117 15.40 -21.92 -4.49
N VAL A 118 16.63 -22.13 -4.06
CA VAL A 118 17.08 -23.45 -3.56
C VAL A 118 16.31 -23.86 -2.31
N ASN A 119 16.13 -22.94 -1.36
CA ASN A 119 15.38 -23.22 -0.13
C ASN A 119 13.90 -23.47 -0.43
N ILE A 120 13.30 -22.70 -1.31
CA ILE A 120 11.89 -22.86 -1.72
C ILE A 120 11.69 -24.22 -2.41
N ALA A 121 12.59 -24.56 -3.33
CA ALA A 121 12.56 -25.82 -4.04
C ALA A 121 12.64 -27.01 -3.05
N ALA A 122 13.51 -26.93 -2.05
CA ALA A 122 13.62 -27.95 -1.01
C ALA A 122 12.32 -28.10 -0.21
N GLU A 123 11.69 -27.00 0.20
CA GLU A 123 10.41 -27.04 0.92
C GLU A 123 9.25 -27.56 0.07
N MET A 124 9.26 -27.30 -1.23
CA MET A 124 8.23 -27.74 -2.16
C MET A 124 8.51 -29.11 -2.80
N ASN A 125 9.62 -29.75 -2.44
CA ASN A 125 10.04 -31.04 -3.00
C ASN A 125 10.15 -31.03 -4.54
N MET A 126 10.77 -29.99 -5.09
CA MET A 126 10.96 -29.85 -6.53
C MET A 126 12.32 -29.21 -6.85
N THR A 127 12.62 -29.06 -8.12
CA THR A 127 13.85 -28.40 -8.56
C THR A 127 13.69 -26.88 -8.57
N SER A 128 14.80 -26.16 -8.44
CA SER A 128 14.80 -24.68 -8.56
C SER A 128 14.26 -24.21 -9.92
N ASP A 129 14.62 -24.93 -11.00
CA ASP A 129 14.14 -24.60 -12.35
C ASP A 129 12.62 -24.74 -12.45
N ASN A 130 12.04 -25.75 -11.79
CA ASN A 130 10.59 -25.92 -11.75
C ASN A 130 9.92 -24.80 -10.98
N CYS A 131 10.50 -24.37 -9.86
CA CYS A 131 10.01 -23.21 -9.10
C CYS A 131 9.99 -21.94 -9.95
N ILE A 132 11.03 -21.69 -10.74
CA ILE A 132 11.12 -20.53 -11.63
C ILE A 132 10.05 -20.60 -12.74
N LYS A 133 9.75 -21.79 -13.26
CA LYS A 133 8.66 -21.98 -14.21
C LYS A 133 7.30 -21.68 -13.60
N ILE A 134 7.07 -22.14 -12.37
CA ILE A 134 5.83 -21.90 -11.62
C ILE A 134 5.69 -20.40 -11.35
N ARG A 135 6.76 -19.73 -10.93
CA ARG A 135 6.81 -18.28 -10.76
C ARG A 135 6.32 -17.54 -12.01
N ARG A 136 6.83 -17.92 -13.16
CA ARG A 136 6.43 -17.30 -14.44
C ARG A 136 4.93 -17.48 -14.70
N ARG A 137 4.40 -18.66 -14.48
CA ARG A 137 2.96 -18.93 -14.63
C ARG A 137 2.12 -18.08 -13.68
N ILE A 138 2.56 -17.96 -12.42
CA ILE A 138 1.87 -17.13 -11.41
C ILE A 138 1.78 -15.69 -11.87
N ILE A 139 2.92 -15.11 -12.26
CA ILE A 139 2.96 -13.70 -12.68
C ILE A 139 2.12 -13.48 -13.94
N ASP A 140 2.20 -14.38 -14.91
CA ASP A 140 1.39 -14.30 -16.14
C ASP A 140 -0.12 -14.32 -15.82
N LYS A 141 -0.54 -15.18 -14.89
CA LYS A 141 -1.94 -15.24 -14.46
C LYS A 141 -2.39 -13.97 -13.72
N LEU A 142 -1.57 -13.49 -12.80
CA LEU A 142 -1.91 -12.34 -11.96
C LEU A 142 -1.80 -11.00 -12.68
N GLN A 143 -0.93 -10.90 -13.66
CA GLN A 143 -0.67 -9.67 -14.41
C GLN A 143 -1.95 -9.09 -15.00
N SER A 144 -2.83 -9.92 -15.54
CA SER A 144 -4.09 -9.48 -16.13
C SER A 144 -5.09 -8.94 -15.12
N TYR A 145 -4.96 -9.30 -13.85
CA TYR A 145 -5.84 -8.84 -12.77
C TYR A 145 -5.25 -7.69 -11.95
N LEU A 146 -3.94 -7.62 -11.83
CA LEU A 146 -3.27 -6.65 -10.96
C LEU A 146 -2.86 -5.36 -11.69
N ILE A 147 -2.75 -5.40 -13.00
CA ILE A 147 -2.39 -4.23 -13.81
C ILE A 147 -3.57 -3.81 -14.74
#